data_9b142fc22be1351886b50436d628b1fe
#
_entry.id   9b142fc22be1351886b50436d628b1fe
#
_cell.length_a   1.000
_cell.length_b   1.000
_cell.length_c   1.000
_cell.angle_alpha   90.00
_cell.angle_beta   90.00
_cell.angle_gamma   90.00
#
_symmetry.space_group_name_H-M   'P 1'
#
loop_
_entity.id
_entity.type
_entity.pdbx_description
1 polymer ?
#
loop_
_entity_poly.entity_id
_entity_poly.type
_entity_poly.pdbx_seq_one_letter_code
_entity_poly.pdbx_strand_id
1 'polypeptide(L)'
;MISRRTAILSILAVGGVLSDPLPTLSQTKRADPFLGLDTDNDGTLDLDEAQKAAAALFDRLDINHDGTLDRHEVGSRLSAREFAAADVDKEGTLTKDEYLAIVEQRFKVADTDKEGTLMAKELQTKAGRALVRLLK
;
A
#
# COMPACT_ATOMS: atom_id res chain seq x y z
N MET A 1 54.52 7.95 43.89
CA MET A 1 54.04 7.54 43.80
C MET A 1 53.05 7.40 43.36
N ILE A 2 52.65 7.30 43.06
CA ILE A 2 51.91 6.98 42.78
C ILE A 2 51.06 6.92 41.97
N SER A 3 50.99 6.98 41.63
CA SER A 3 50.26 6.99 40.91
C SER A 3 49.49 6.55 40.22
N ARG A 4 49.28 6.43 40.09
CA ARG A 4 48.66 6.05 39.68
C ARG A 4 47.70 5.90 39.02
N ARG A 5 47.54 5.97 38.80
CA ARG A 5 46.79 5.70 38.40
C ARG A 5 45.98 5.59 37.65
N THR A 6 45.89 5.76 37.43
CA THR A 6 45.14 5.55 36.89
C THR A 6 44.35 5.40 36.22
N ALA A 7 44.25 5.51 36.17
CA ALA A 7 43.51 5.34 35.55
C ALA A 7 42.79 5.04 34.84
N ILE A 8 42.70 5.08 34.83
CA ILE A 8 42.07 4.78 34.22
C ILE A 8 41.18 4.63 33.63
N LEU A 9 41.13 4.81 33.70
CA LEU A 9 40.30 4.51 33.15
C LEU A 9 39.64 4.53 32.35
N SER A 10 39.84 4.78 32.29
CA SER A 10 39.20 4.71 31.52
C SER A 10 38.50 4.36 30.84
N ILE A 11 38.48 4.42 30.98
CA ILE A 11 37.77 4.03 30.37
C ILE A 11 36.97 3.84 29.84
N LEU A 12 37.08 3.96 30.03
CA LEU A 12 36.37 3.53 29.49
C LEU A 12 35.56 3.66 28.85
N ALA A 13 35.65 3.99 29.05
CA ALA A 13 34.90 3.93 28.40
C ALA A 13 34.53 3.74 27.61
N VAL A 14 34.65 3.75 27.61
CA VAL A 14 34.29 3.40 26.78
C VAL A 14 33.61 3.00 26.20
N GLY A 15 33.79 3.03 26.36
CA GLY A 15 33.27 2.46 25.74
C GLY A 15 32.38 2.28 25.42
N GLY A 16 32.11 2.27 25.75
CA GLY A 16 31.07 1.84 25.45
C GLY A 16 30.28 2.31 24.55
N VAL A 17 30.22 2.55 24.46
CA VAL A 17 29.67 2.92 23.82
C VAL A 17 29.50 2.66 22.70
N LEU A 18 29.66 2.51 22.55
CA LEU A 18 29.66 2.21 21.67
C LEU A 18 28.86 1.84 20.91
N SER A 19 28.76 1.93 20.93
CA SER A 19 28.40 1.32 20.19
C SER A 19 27.24 1.04 19.70
N ASP A 20 26.70 0.89 19.95
CA ASP A 20 25.58 0.48 19.88
C ASP A 20 24.67 0.98 18.95
N PRO A 21 24.58 2.02 18.81
CA PRO A 21 23.61 2.61 18.06
C PRO A 21 23.54 2.34 16.67
N LEU A 22 24.41 1.81 16.37
CA LEU A 22 24.65 1.67 15.12
C LEU A 22 23.70 0.96 14.34
N PRO A 23 23.11 0.03 14.86
CA PRO A 23 22.24 -0.76 14.08
C PRO A 23 21.10 -0.02 13.50
N THR A 24 20.74 0.96 14.14
CA THR A 24 19.62 1.72 13.66
C THR A 24 19.82 2.33 12.31
N LEU A 25 21.05 2.48 11.94
CA LEU A 25 21.32 3.08 10.66
C LEU A 25 21.11 2.14 9.51
N SER A 26 21.06 0.90 9.79
CA SER A 26 20.90 -0.08 8.73
C SER A 26 19.47 -0.31 8.33
N GLN A 27 18.55 0.33 8.98
CA GLN A 27 17.18 0.26 8.54
C GLN A 27 17.00 1.16 7.33
N THR A 28 17.41 0.65 6.21
CA THR A 28 16.89 1.18 4.97
C THR A 28 15.39 1.02 5.05
N LYS A 29 14.69 2.08 4.89
CA LYS A 29 13.27 2.02 4.68
C LYS A 29 13.03 1.14 3.48
N ARG A 30 12.76 -0.11 3.73
CA ARG A 30 12.19 -0.93 2.70
C ARG A 30 10.90 -0.25 2.31
N ALA A 31 10.73 -0.07 1.02
CA ALA A 31 9.47 0.45 0.54
C ALA A 31 8.37 -0.42 1.13
N ASP A 32 7.41 0.21 1.77
CA ASP A 32 6.26 -0.47 2.31
C ASP A 32 5.56 -1.22 1.17
N PRO A 33 5.50 -2.55 1.21
CA PRO A 33 4.89 -3.32 0.13
C PRO A 33 3.41 -3.05 0.00
N PHE A 34 2.78 -2.59 1.05
CA PHE A 34 1.37 -2.25 1.05
C PHE A 34 1.11 -0.80 0.69
N LEU A 35 2.17 0.01 0.57
CA LEU A 35 2.05 1.40 0.12
C LEU A 35 1.11 2.23 1.01
N GLY A 36 1.01 1.88 2.28
CA GLY A 36 0.13 2.55 3.23
C GLY A 36 -1.33 2.13 3.14
N LEU A 37 -1.61 1.01 2.47
CA LEU A 37 -2.97 0.46 2.37
C LEU A 37 -3.34 -0.41 3.58
N ASP A 38 -2.34 -1.06 4.17
CA ASP A 38 -2.48 -1.86 5.39
C ASP A 38 -2.62 -0.89 6.56
N THR A 39 -3.85 -0.65 6.99
CA THR A 39 -4.15 0.38 7.99
C THR A 39 -4.05 -0.12 9.42
N ASP A 40 -4.19 -1.42 9.63
CA ASP A 40 -4.07 -2.02 10.95
C ASP A 40 -2.68 -2.62 11.20
N ASN A 41 -1.83 -2.60 10.19
CA ASN A 41 -0.44 -3.06 10.25
C ASN A 41 -0.31 -4.53 10.62
N ASP A 42 -1.22 -5.35 10.12
CA ASP A 42 -1.16 -6.80 10.35
C ASP A 42 -0.29 -7.53 9.32
N GLY A 43 0.21 -6.81 8.33
CA GLY A 43 1.10 -7.36 7.30
C GLY A 43 0.36 -7.96 6.11
N THR A 44 -0.92 -7.70 5.99
CA THR A 44 -1.75 -8.12 4.86
C THR A 44 -2.64 -6.96 4.40
N LEU A 45 -3.32 -7.14 3.29
CA LEU A 45 -4.35 -6.21 2.82
C LEU A 45 -5.64 -6.97 2.71
N ASP A 46 -6.64 -6.59 3.48
CA ASP A 46 -7.94 -7.22 3.39
C ASP A 46 -8.86 -6.47 2.41
N LEU A 47 -10.02 -7.05 2.12
CA LEU A 47 -10.95 -6.47 1.17
C LEU A 47 -11.53 -5.14 1.66
N ASP A 48 -11.79 -5.02 2.96
CA ASP A 48 -12.34 -3.78 3.53
C ASP A 48 -11.35 -2.64 3.40
N GLU A 49 -10.07 -2.89 3.63
CA GLU A 49 -9.00 -1.91 3.44
C GLU A 49 -8.88 -1.51 1.97
N ALA A 50 -8.93 -2.50 1.07
CA ALA A 50 -8.90 -2.24 -0.36
C ALA A 50 -10.10 -1.38 -0.79
N GLN A 51 -11.30 -1.69 -0.30
CA GLN A 51 -12.50 -0.93 -0.63
C GLN A 51 -12.46 0.49 -0.06
N LYS A 52 -11.96 0.65 1.16
CA LYS A 52 -11.81 1.98 1.77
C LYS A 52 -10.85 2.84 0.97
N ALA A 53 -9.71 2.26 0.57
CA ALA A 53 -8.73 2.98 -0.23
C ALA A 53 -9.30 3.35 -1.60
N ALA A 54 -10.05 2.43 -2.22
CA ALA A 54 -10.67 2.65 -3.51
C ALA A 54 -11.74 3.74 -3.43
N ALA A 55 -12.55 3.74 -2.38
CA ALA A 55 -13.58 4.77 -2.20
C ALA A 55 -12.95 6.15 -2.02
N ALA A 56 -11.88 6.22 -1.24
CA ALA A 56 -11.17 7.48 -1.04
C ALA A 56 -10.50 7.95 -2.34
N LEU A 57 -10.01 7.03 -3.15
CA LEU A 57 -9.46 7.38 -4.46
C LEU A 57 -10.57 7.84 -5.42
N PHE A 58 -11.70 7.15 -5.42
CA PHE A 58 -12.86 7.54 -6.23
C PHE A 58 -13.23 9.01 -5.99
N ASP A 59 -13.36 9.39 -4.72
CA ASP A 59 -13.72 10.77 -4.35
C ASP A 59 -12.67 11.80 -4.81
N ARG A 60 -11.41 11.38 -4.92
CA ARG A 60 -10.34 12.27 -5.42
C ARG A 60 -10.31 12.34 -6.94
N LEU A 61 -10.74 11.29 -7.61
CA LEU A 61 -10.77 11.23 -9.07
C LEU A 61 -12.00 11.96 -9.63
N ASP A 62 -13.09 11.98 -8.89
CA ASP A 62 -14.32 12.68 -9.23
C ASP A 62 -14.09 14.19 -9.09
N ILE A 63 -13.46 14.77 -10.11
CA ILE A 63 -13.04 16.17 -10.08
C ILE A 63 -14.23 17.12 -10.20
N ASN A 64 -15.23 16.70 -10.97
CA ASN A 64 -16.42 17.52 -11.20
C ASN A 64 -17.50 17.31 -10.13
N HIS A 65 -17.29 16.35 -9.20
CA HIS A 65 -18.18 16.05 -8.09
C HIS A 65 -19.60 15.68 -8.53
N ASP A 66 -19.72 14.96 -9.64
CA ASP A 66 -21.02 14.46 -10.11
C ASP A 66 -21.37 13.07 -9.55
N GLY A 67 -20.46 12.47 -8.79
CA GLY A 67 -20.68 11.16 -8.17
C GLY A 67 -20.36 9.98 -9.06
N THR A 68 -19.79 10.23 -10.23
CA THR A 68 -19.39 9.20 -11.18
C THR A 68 -17.98 9.49 -11.71
N LEU A 69 -17.34 8.51 -12.33
CA LEU A 69 -16.04 8.68 -12.97
C LEU A 69 -16.16 8.46 -14.47
N ASP A 70 -15.74 9.43 -15.25
CA ASP A 70 -15.64 9.26 -16.68
C ASP A 70 -14.27 8.71 -17.08
N ARG A 71 -14.06 8.51 -18.37
CA ARG A 71 -12.81 7.97 -18.91
C ARG A 71 -11.59 8.84 -18.61
N HIS A 72 -11.78 10.16 -18.54
CA HIS A 72 -10.68 11.08 -18.25
C HIS A 72 -10.29 11.01 -16.79
N GLU A 73 -11.27 10.94 -15.91
CA GLU A 73 -11.05 10.88 -14.46
C GLU A 73 -10.41 9.57 -14.04
N VAL A 74 -10.82 8.45 -14.64
CA VAL A 74 -10.21 7.15 -14.40
C VAL A 74 -8.79 7.09 -14.96
N GLY A 75 -8.53 7.76 -16.07
CA GLY A 75 -7.24 7.82 -16.71
C GLY A 75 -6.71 6.43 -17.11
N SER A 76 -5.45 6.19 -16.82
CA SER A 76 -4.79 4.92 -17.20
C SER A 76 -5.03 3.76 -16.22
N ARG A 77 -5.85 3.95 -15.20
CA ARG A 77 -6.13 2.91 -14.22
C ARG A 77 -6.93 1.75 -14.80
N LEU A 78 -7.78 2.06 -15.77
CA LEU A 78 -8.54 1.07 -16.53
C LEU A 78 -8.32 1.30 -18.03
N SER A 79 -8.14 0.21 -18.75
CA SER A 79 -8.16 0.26 -20.21
C SER A 79 -9.58 0.54 -20.71
N ALA A 80 -9.72 0.90 -21.97
CA ALA A 80 -11.02 1.12 -22.58
C ALA A 80 -11.95 -0.08 -22.44
N ARG A 81 -11.37 -1.27 -22.57
CA ARG A 81 -12.12 -2.52 -22.49
C ARG A 81 -12.57 -2.80 -21.06
N GLU A 82 -11.70 -2.56 -20.10
CA GLU A 82 -12.01 -2.77 -18.68
C GLU A 82 -13.07 -1.77 -18.21
N PHE A 83 -12.95 -0.52 -18.65
CA PHE A 83 -13.95 0.50 -18.35
C PHE A 83 -15.33 0.10 -18.90
N ALA A 84 -15.38 -0.30 -20.17
CA ALA A 84 -16.63 -0.69 -20.80
C ALA A 84 -17.24 -1.97 -20.16
N ALA A 85 -16.39 -2.84 -19.62
CA ALA A 85 -16.86 -4.04 -18.92
C ALA A 85 -17.39 -3.71 -17.52
N ALA A 86 -16.91 -2.66 -16.93
CA ALA A 86 -17.31 -2.21 -15.60
C ALA A 86 -18.57 -1.34 -15.64
N ASP A 87 -18.75 -0.59 -16.71
CA ASP A 87 -19.92 0.26 -16.97
C ASP A 87 -21.10 -0.65 -17.35
N VAL A 88 -21.78 -1.16 -16.36
CA VAL A 88 -22.83 -2.18 -16.54
C VAL A 88 -24.08 -1.57 -17.18
N ASP A 89 -24.40 -0.33 -16.82
CA ASP A 89 -25.57 0.36 -17.34
C ASP A 89 -25.29 1.10 -18.66
N LYS A 90 -24.02 1.12 -19.11
CA LYS A 90 -23.58 1.72 -20.37
C LYS A 90 -23.88 3.20 -20.48
N GLU A 91 -23.76 3.90 -19.37
CA GLU A 91 -23.93 5.36 -19.34
C GLU A 91 -22.66 6.12 -19.73
N GLY A 92 -21.53 5.42 -19.85
CA GLY A 92 -20.24 6.02 -20.19
C GLY A 92 -19.49 6.56 -18.98
N THR A 93 -19.99 6.27 -17.80
CA THR A 93 -19.38 6.64 -16.51
C THR A 93 -19.44 5.45 -15.57
N LEU A 94 -18.65 5.49 -14.50
CA LEU A 94 -18.67 4.49 -13.45
C LEU A 94 -19.19 5.10 -12.16
N THR A 95 -20.20 4.48 -11.61
CA THR A 95 -20.66 4.81 -10.26
C THR A 95 -19.64 4.27 -9.25
N LYS A 96 -19.75 4.74 -8.00
CA LYS A 96 -18.88 4.23 -6.94
C LYS A 96 -19.06 2.72 -6.76
N ASP A 97 -20.27 2.22 -6.84
CA ASP A 97 -20.56 0.80 -6.69
C ASP A 97 -19.92 -0.03 -7.80
N GLU A 98 -19.97 0.44 -9.04
CA GLU A 98 -19.31 -0.21 -10.17
C GLU A 98 -17.80 -0.20 -10.01
N TYR A 99 -17.24 0.91 -9.53
CA TYR A 99 -15.80 1.01 -9.27
C TYR A 99 -15.37 0.03 -8.17
N LEU A 100 -16.11 -0.04 -7.07
CA LEU A 100 -15.81 -0.96 -5.97
C LEU A 100 -16.00 -2.42 -6.40
N ALA A 101 -16.93 -2.70 -7.31
CA ALA A 101 -17.11 -4.05 -7.84
C ALA A 101 -15.86 -4.53 -8.62
N ILE A 102 -15.21 -3.63 -9.37
CA ILE A 102 -13.97 -3.96 -10.06
C ILE A 102 -12.87 -4.24 -9.04
N VAL A 103 -12.81 -3.45 -7.99
CA VAL A 103 -11.82 -3.63 -6.92
C VAL A 103 -11.98 -5.00 -6.27
N GLU A 104 -13.21 -5.37 -5.93
CA GLU A 104 -13.50 -6.68 -5.36
C GLU A 104 -13.10 -7.81 -6.31
N GLN A 105 -13.43 -7.68 -7.58
CA GLN A 105 -13.08 -8.68 -8.58
C GLN A 105 -11.56 -8.84 -8.69
N ARG A 106 -10.83 -7.73 -8.75
CA ARG A 106 -9.36 -7.77 -8.84
C ARG A 106 -8.72 -8.30 -7.57
N PHE A 107 -9.31 -8.00 -6.41
CA PHE A 107 -8.88 -8.55 -5.15
C PHE A 107 -8.95 -10.07 -5.18
N LYS A 108 -10.09 -10.62 -5.59
CA LYS A 108 -10.30 -12.06 -5.67
C LYS A 108 -9.34 -12.75 -6.64
N VAL A 109 -8.97 -12.06 -7.73
CA VAL A 109 -7.99 -12.60 -8.69
C VAL A 109 -6.58 -12.55 -8.14
N ALA A 110 -6.26 -11.56 -7.33
CA ALA A 110 -4.96 -11.40 -6.71
C ALA A 110 -4.77 -12.36 -5.53
N ASP A 111 -5.84 -12.67 -4.82
CA ASP A 111 -5.87 -13.62 -3.70
C ASP A 111 -5.77 -15.04 -4.25
N THR A 112 -4.54 -15.49 -4.47
CA THR A 112 -4.29 -16.78 -5.14
C THR A 112 -4.45 -17.97 -4.20
N ASP A 113 -4.26 -17.78 -2.91
CA ASP A 113 -4.43 -18.84 -1.92
C ASP A 113 -5.83 -18.83 -1.28
N LYS A 114 -6.65 -17.83 -1.61
CA LYS A 114 -8.04 -17.71 -1.18
C LYS A 114 -8.20 -17.61 0.34
N GLU A 115 -7.25 -16.94 0.97
CA GLU A 115 -7.29 -16.71 2.42
C GLU A 115 -8.14 -15.49 2.78
N GLY A 116 -8.51 -14.67 1.80
CA GLY A 116 -9.31 -13.46 2.02
C GLY A 116 -8.47 -12.23 2.33
N THR A 117 -7.16 -12.37 2.29
CA THR A 117 -6.20 -11.28 2.49
C THR A 117 -5.10 -11.38 1.44
N LEU A 118 -4.42 -10.27 1.18
CA LEU A 118 -3.32 -10.25 0.22
C LEU A 118 -2.00 -9.98 0.94
N MET A 119 -1.06 -10.87 0.76
CA MET A 119 0.31 -10.66 1.22
C MET A 119 1.09 -9.81 0.24
N ALA A 120 2.21 -9.28 0.69
CA ALA A 120 3.10 -8.46 -0.14
C ALA A 120 3.47 -9.16 -1.46
N LYS A 121 3.69 -10.47 -1.42
CA LYS A 121 4.04 -11.23 -2.62
C LYS A 121 2.92 -11.25 -3.66
N GLU A 122 1.67 -11.27 -3.22
CA GLU A 122 0.51 -11.27 -4.10
C GLU A 122 0.28 -9.91 -4.73
N LEU A 123 0.54 -8.84 -3.99
CA LEU A 123 0.49 -7.48 -4.53
C LEU A 123 1.53 -7.25 -5.63
N GLN A 124 2.62 -8.00 -5.62
CA GLN A 124 3.67 -7.87 -6.63
C GLN A 124 3.37 -8.66 -7.91
N THR A 125 2.33 -9.48 -7.92
CA THR A 125 1.92 -10.20 -9.12
C THR A 125 1.27 -9.23 -10.12
N LYS A 126 1.04 -9.73 -11.33
CA LYS A 126 0.33 -8.94 -12.35
C LYS A 126 -1.07 -8.54 -11.86
N ALA A 127 -1.75 -9.49 -11.22
CA ALA A 127 -3.10 -9.25 -10.68
C ALA A 127 -3.07 -8.25 -9.53
N GLY A 128 -2.12 -8.41 -8.59
CA GLY A 128 -1.97 -7.50 -7.47
C GLY A 128 -1.66 -6.07 -7.93
N ARG A 129 -0.76 -5.93 -8.92
CA ARG A 129 -0.45 -4.60 -9.46
C ARG A 129 -1.64 -3.97 -10.18
N ALA A 130 -2.49 -4.79 -10.81
CA ALA A 130 -3.70 -4.28 -11.44
C ALA A 130 -4.70 -3.77 -10.39
N LEU A 131 -4.78 -4.45 -9.24
CA LEU A 131 -5.58 -3.99 -8.12
C LEU A 131 -5.03 -2.67 -7.56
N VAL A 132 -3.72 -2.60 -7.26
CA VAL A 132 -3.11 -1.42 -6.66
C VAL A 132 -3.37 -0.15 -7.49
N ARG A 133 -3.46 -0.26 -8.81
CA ARG A 133 -3.78 0.89 -9.67
C ARG A 133 -5.16 1.47 -9.40
N LEU A 134 -6.07 0.71 -8.81
CA LEU A 134 -7.40 1.18 -8.44
C LEU A 134 -7.46 1.72 -7.00
N LEU A 135 -6.36 1.59 -6.27
CA LEU A 135 -6.30 2.00 -4.86
C LEU A 135 -5.46 3.26 -4.66
N LYS A 136 -4.69 3.67 -5.70
CA LYS A 136 -3.75 4.81 -5.62
C LYS A 136 -3.72 5.63 -6.88
#